data_bae2997611469b2df8936d775d9336f1
#
_entry.id   bae2997611469b2df8936d775d9336f1
#
_cell.length_a   1.000
_cell.length_b   1.000
_cell.length_c   1.000
_cell.angle_alpha   90.00
_cell.angle_beta   90.00
_cell.angle_gamma   90.00
#
_symmetry.space_group_name_H-M   'P 1'
#
loop_
_entity.id
_entity.type
_entity.pdbx_description
1 polymer ?
#
loop_
_entity_poly.entity_id
_entity_poly.type
_entity_poly.pdbx_seq_one_letter_code
_entity_poly.pdbx_strand_id
1 'polypeptide(L)'
;MLSWVSILRLGLAQMSLGAVIVLMTSTLNRVMVVELALPALVPGLLVGLHYAMQLSRPGWGHWSDLSRRRTPWIIGGMAVLALGGFLAALGVAIGATMPVPGLVLSVLAYALIGIGAGASGTSVLAFLAAATAPRRRAAAATIIWLMMIFGIAATAGVVGALLDPYSPARLLGLVACVSVGAVVLTTLALLGLEKGGFAPALEARQPLRDGIAEIWAEPQARRFTQFVFLAMTAYFMQELILEPYAGLVFGFTPGQSTSLSGAQNGGVFLGMLAVGIAATGLGLGSLRAWVAGGCLGSAVTLLGIAVIGPLQLNLILPLTILLGFCNGVFAVAAIGAMMALAGQGRTDREGTRMGLWGAAQAMAAGFGGLLGAVAVDALRLLLAPDLAFASVFAAEAVLFLVAAGLALRVIDPGRDRHLSATLVPGE
;
A
#
# COMPACT_ATOMS: atom_id res chain seq x y z
N MET A 1 0.92 18.10 22.34
CA MET A 1 0.35 17.94 20.99
C MET A 1 1.43 18.16 19.94
N LEU A 2 1.43 17.36 18.86
CA LEU A 2 2.43 17.45 17.81
C LEU A 2 2.28 18.74 17.00
N SER A 3 3.42 19.39 16.71
CA SER A 3 3.52 20.46 15.72
C SER A 3 3.49 19.86 14.30
N TRP A 4 3.27 20.68 13.26
CA TRP A 4 3.35 20.22 11.87
C TRP A 4 4.73 19.64 11.52
N VAL A 5 5.80 20.23 12.02
CA VAL A 5 7.17 19.71 11.86
C VAL A 5 7.30 18.34 12.52
N SER A 6 6.71 18.12 13.69
CA SER A 6 6.70 16.82 14.35
C SER A 6 5.91 15.77 13.58
N ILE A 7 4.81 16.15 12.92
CA ILE A 7 4.03 15.28 12.03
C ILE A 7 4.86 14.89 10.80
N LEU A 8 5.55 15.83 10.17
CA LEU A 8 6.47 15.55 9.06
C LEU A 8 7.61 14.61 9.49
N ARG A 9 8.21 14.84 10.67
CA ARG A 9 9.22 13.93 11.23
C ARG A 9 8.68 12.51 11.44
N LEU A 10 7.46 12.37 11.95
CA LEU A 10 6.81 11.08 12.08
C LEU A 10 6.52 10.46 10.71
N GLY A 11 6.19 11.28 9.72
CA GLY A 11 6.00 10.88 8.33
C GLY A 11 7.26 10.31 7.67
N LEU A 12 8.48 10.75 8.08
CA LEU A 12 9.74 10.19 7.60
C LEU A 12 9.88 8.70 7.98
N ALA A 13 9.35 8.27 9.11
CA ALA A 13 9.32 6.83 9.46
C ALA A 13 8.40 6.05 8.51
N GLN A 14 7.26 6.62 8.13
CA GLN A 14 6.35 5.98 7.17
C GLN A 14 6.93 5.97 5.75
N MET A 15 7.63 7.03 5.37
CA MET A 15 8.41 7.12 4.12
C MET A 15 9.47 6.01 4.05
N SER A 16 10.22 5.82 5.14
CA SER A 16 11.23 4.75 5.26
C SER A 16 10.61 3.36 5.16
N LEU A 17 9.43 3.17 5.76
CA LEU A 17 8.69 1.91 5.67
C LEU A 17 8.30 1.60 4.21
N GLY A 18 7.74 2.57 3.49
CA GLY A 18 7.42 2.46 2.07
C GLY A 18 8.65 2.14 1.21
N ALA A 19 9.79 2.80 1.50
CA ALA A 19 11.06 2.60 0.81
C ALA A 19 11.56 1.15 0.87
N VAL A 20 11.43 0.46 2.01
CA VAL A 20 11.84 -0.95 2.12
C VAL A 20 10.81 -1.88 1.49
N ILE A 21 9.51 -1.61 1.68
CA ILE A 21 8.44 -2.48 1.16
C ILE A 21 8.45 -2.52 -0.38
N VAL A 22 8.67 -1.40 -1.05
CA VAL A 22 8.66 -1.37 -2.52
C VAL A 22 9.72 -2.28 -3.14
N LEU A 23 10.87 -2.44 -2.51
CA LEU A 23 11.90 -3.36 -3.01
C LEU A 23 11.43 -4.81 -3.02
N MET A 24 10.63 -5.20 -2.05
CA MET A 24 10.05 -6.53 -1.92
C MET A 24 8.96 -6.80 -2.96
N THR A 25 8.02 -5.88 -3.11
CA THR A 25 6.86 -6.08 -4.01
C THR A 25 7.19 -5.83 -5.48
N SER A 26 8.18 -4.99 -5.73
CA SER A 26 8.65 -4.56 -7.04
C SER A 26 9.91 -5.32 -7.47
N THR A 27 11.07 -4.85 -7.07
CA THR A 27 12.37 -5.33 -7.55
C THR A 27 12.61 -6.83 -7.32
N LEU A 28 12.42 -7.32 -6.08
CA LEU A 28 12.67 -8.74 -5.77
C LEU A 28 11.63 -9.65 -6.41
N ASN A 29 10.36 -9.25 -6.47
CA ASN A 29 9.32 -9.97 -7.17
C ASN A 29 9.69 -10.18 -8.66
N ARG A 30 10.07 -9.11 -9.33
CA ARG A 30 10.48 -9.16 -10.75
C ARG A 30 11.70 -10.03 -10.95
N VAL A 31 12.74 -9.91 -10.12
CA VAL A 31 13.95 -10.73 -10.22
C VAL A 31 13.62 -12.21 -10.05
N MET A 32 12.77 -12.58 -9.11
CA MET A 32 12.32 -13.97 -8.93
C MET A 32 11.60 -14.51 -10.17
N VAL A 33 10.70 -13.74 -10.77
CA VAL A 33 9.87 -14.22 -11.90
C VAL A 33 10.65 -14.23 -13.23
N VAL A 34 11.48 -13.22 -13.47
CA VAL A 34 12.12 -13.03 -14.78
C VAL A 34 13.55 -13.57 -14.80
N GLU A 35 14.40 -13.20 -13.83
CA GLU A 35 15.81 -13.61 -13.81
C GLU A 35 15.99 -15.04 -13.29
N LEU A 36 15.23 -15.45 -12.26
CA LEU A 36 15.27 -16.80 -11.70
C LEU A 36 14.25 -17.74 -12.36
N ALA A 37 13.42 -17.24 -13.28
CA ALA A 37 12.38 -17.98 -13.99
C ALA A 37 11.44 -18.76 -13.04
N LEU A 38 11.21 -18.26 -11.83
CA LEU A 38 10.28 -18.86 -10.88
C LEU A 38 8.83 -18.55 -11.30
N PRO A 39 7.88 -19.47 -11.03
CA PRO A 39 6.45 -19.16 -11.16
C PRO A 39 6.09 -17.91 -10.35
N ALA A 40 5.23 -17.03 -10.88
CA ALA A 40 4.78 -15.82 -10.19
C ALA A 40 4.03 -16.13 -8.89
N LEU A 41 3.49 -17.33 -8.76
CA LEU A 41 2.93 -17.90 -7.53
C LEU A 41 3.94 -17.82 -6.37
N VAL A 42 5.24 -18.06 -6.60
CA VAL A 42 6.25 -18.08 -5.52
C VAL A 42 6.38 -16.72 -4.83
N PRO A 43 6.75 -15.63 -5.54
CA PRO A 43 6.76 -14.31 -4.90
C PRO A 43 5.36 -13.87 -4.46
N GLY A 44 4.29 -14.29 -5.14
CA GLY A 44 2.90 -14.05 -4.70
C GLY A 44 2.61 -14.63 -3.32
N LEU A 45 3.03 -15.86 -3.04
CA LEU A 45 2.92 -16.49 -1.71
C LEU A 45 3.78 -15.79 -0.66
N LEU A 46 5.00 -15.37 -1.01
CA LEU A 46 5.87 -14.64 -0.10
C LEU A 46 5.27 -13.29 0.30
N VAL A 47 4.75 -12.53 -0.66
CA VAL A 47 4.05 -11.27 -0.39
C VAL A 47 2.74 -11.52 0.36
N GLY A 48 2.00 -12.59 0.03
CA GLY A 48 0.83 -13.03 0.79
C GLY A 48 1.18 -13.33 2.25
N LEU A 49 2.31 -14.00 2.52
CA LEU A 49 2.83 -14.24 3.87
C LEU A 49 3.14 -12.93 4.60
N HIS A 50 3.79 -11.99 3.92
CA HIS A 50 4.04 -10.65 4.47
C HIS A 50 2.74 -9.97 4.95
N TYR A 51 1.67 -9.99 4.15
CA TYR A 51 0.38 -9.44 4.55
C TYR A 51 -0.31 -10.26 5.64
N ALA A 52 -0.18 -11.60 5.62
CA ALA A 52 -0.70 -12.45 6.67
C ALA A 52 -0.06 -12.16 8.04
N MET A 53 1.26 -11.93 8.07
CA MET A 53 1.94 -11.51 9.30
C MET A 53 1.47 -10.17 9.85
N GLN A 54 0.94 -9.28 8.99
CA GLN A 54 0.36 -8.01 9.42
C GLN A 54 -0.99 -8.16 10.13
N LEU A 55 -1.63 -9.33 10.11
CA LEU A 55 -2.79 -9.61 10.96
C LEU A 55 -2.46 -9.55 12.46
N SER A 56 -1.16 -9.61 12.82
CA SER A 56 -0.66 -9.40 14.19
C SER A 56 -0.70 -7.92 14.65
N ARG A 57 -1.05 -6.96 13.79
CA ARG A 57 -1.11 -5.51 14.11
C ARG A 57 -1.88 -5.15 15.39
N PRO A 58 -3.03 -5.77 15.72
CA PRO A 58 -3.71 -5.48 16.98
C PRO A 58 -2.86 -5.79 18.21
N GLY A 59 -2.05 -6.86 18.16
CA GLY A 59 -1.10 -7.20 19.22
C GLY A 59 -0.01 -6.14 19.40
N TRP A 60 0.59 -5.68 18.31
CA TRP A 60 1.61 -4.61 18.35
C TRP A 60 1.04 -3.30 18.89
N GLY A 61 -0.20 -2.94 18.50
CA GLY A 61 -0.92 -1.79 19.05
C GLY A 61 -1.07 -1.90 20.56
N HIS A 62 -1.55 -3.05 21.04
CA HIS A 62 -1.75 -3.32 22.45
C HIS A 62 -0.44 -3.22 23.26
N TRP A 63 0.63 -3.88 22.81
CA TRP A 63 1.92 -3.83 23.50
C TRP A 63 2.56 -2.43 23.50
N SER A 64 2.40 -1.68 22.40
CA SER A 64 2.87 -0.30 22.34
C SER A 64 2.11 0.62 23.30
N ASP A 65 0.81 0.38 23.51
CA ASP A 65 -0.01 1.13 24.46
C ASP A 65 0.38 0.80 25.92
N LEU A 66 0.69 -0.47 26.23
CA LEU A 66 1.15 -0.89 27.56
C LEU A 66 2.53 -0.32 27.93
N SER A 67 3.44 -0.19 26.96
CA SER A 67 4.82 0.26 27.20
C SER A 67 4.96 1.75 27.50
N ARG A 68 3.89 2.54 27.44
CA ARG A 68 3.85 4.01 27.58
C ARG A 68 4.77 4.77 26.61
N ARG A 69 5.54 4.07 25.76
CA ARG A 69 6.43 4.64 24.76
C ARG A 69 6.24 3.92 23.42
N ARG A 70 6.06 4.66 22.36
CA ARG A 70 5.84 4.13 21.02
C ARG A 70 7.09 4.17 20.14
N THR A 71 7.99 5.11 20.42
CA THR A 71 9.27 5.25 19.70
C THR A 71 10.09 3.96 19.63
N PRO A 72 10.27 3.15 20.69
CA PRO A 72 11.02 1.89 20.63
C PRO A 72 10.37 0.87 19.68
N TRP A 73 9.03 0.81 19.63
CA TRP A 73 8.31 -0.08 18.74
C TRP A 73 8.42 0.33 17.27
N ILE A 74 8.46 1.65 17.00
CA ILE A 74 8.65 2.18 15.65
C ILE A 74 10.07 1.85 15.17
N ILE A 75 11.10 2.15 15.96
CA ILE A 75 12.51 1.92 15.59
C ILE A 75 12.81 0.43 15.54
N GLY A 76 12.39 -0.35 16.54
CA GLY A 76 12.58 -1.80 16.56
C GLY A 76 11.86 -2.50 15.41
N GLY A 77 10.61 -2.13 15.14
CA GLY A 77 9.86 -2.62 13.98
C GLY A 77 10.53 -2.26 12.65
N MET A 78 11.07 -1.03 12.51
CA MET A 78 11.83 -0.61 11.33
C MET A 78 13.13 -1.42 11.18
N ALA A 79 13.83 -1.71 12.26
CA ALA A 79 15.04 -2.54 12.23
C ALA A 79 14.74 -3.98 11.78
N VAL A 80 13.64 -4.56 12.29
CA VAL A 80 13.17 -5.91 11.87
C VAL A 80 12.75 -5.90 10.40
N LEU A 81 12.03 -4.88 9.95
CA LEU A 81 11.64 -4.68 8.54
C LEU A 81 12.87 -4.59 7.63
N ALA A 82 13.83 -3.76 8.00
CA ALA A 82 15.07 -3.54 7.25
C ALA A 82 15.93 -4.81 7.17
N LEU A 83 16.08 -5.53 8.28
CA LEU A 83 16.75 -6.84 8.32
C LEU A 83 16.04 -7.83 7.40
N GLY A 84 14.70 -7.92 7.47
CA GLY A 84 13.91 -8.76 6.59
C GLY A 84 14.10 -8.40 5.12
N GLY A 85 14.09 -7.11 4.77
CA GLY A 85 14.36 -6.63 3.40
C GLY A 85 15.73 -7.07 2.88
N PHE A 86 16.78 -6.92 3.68
CA PHE A 86 18.12 -7.37 3.33
C PHE A 86 18.19 -8.90 3.17
N LEU A 87 17.62 -9.66 4.10
CA LEU A 87 17.58 -11.13 4.04
C LEU A 87 16.78 -11.63 2.84
N ALA A 88 15.72 -10.92 2.43
CA ALA A 88 14.96 -11.25 1.23
C ALA A 88 15.83 -11.10 -0.03
N ALA A 89 16.56 -10.01 -0.15
CA ALA A 89 17.51 -9.82 -1.26
C ALA A 89 18.63 -10.88 -1.24
N LEU A 90 19.13 -11.24 -0.07
CA LEU A 90 20.12 -12.31 0.09
C LEU A 90 19.52 -13.67 -0.32
N GLY A 91 18.27 -13.96 0.06
CA GLY A 91 17.55 -15.18 -0.33
C GLY A 91 17.40 -15.29 -1.84
N VAL A 92 17.06 -14.20 -2.51
CA VAL A 92 17.00 -14.13 -3.99
C VAL A 92 18.37 -14.34 -4.63
N ALA A 93 19.42 -13.70 -4.10
CA ALA A 93 20.77 -13.85 -4.62
C ALA A 93 21.32 -15.29 -4.47
N ILE A 94 21.09 -15.92 -3.32
CA ILE A 94 21.44 -17.33 -3.06
C ILE A 94 20.59 -18.28 -3.90
N GLY A 95 19.32 -17.94 -4.12
CA GLY A 95 18.38 -18.75 -4.90
C GLY A 95 18.81 -19.03 -6.33
N ALA A 96 19.65 -18.16 -6.90
CA ALA A 96 20.25 -18.36 -8.23
C ALA A 96 21.16 -19.61 -8.31
N THR A 97 21.83 -19.97 -7.21
CA THR A 97 22.76 -21.12 -7.16
C THR A 97 22.25 -22.25 -6.26
N MET A 98 21.52 -21.91 -5.22
CA MET A 98 20.96 -22.85 -4.22
C MET A 98 19.48 -22.55 -4.01
N PRO A 99 18.55 -23.10 -4.86
CA PRO A 99 17.14 -22.73 -4.85
C PRO A 99 16.44 -22.97 -3.50
N VAL A 100 16.66 -24.13 -2.87
CA VAL A 100 15.98 -24.49 -1.61
C VAL A 100 16.43 -23.61 -0.44
N PRO A 101 17.73 -23.43 -0.15
CA PRO A 101 18.20 -22.49 0.87
C PRO A 101 17.74 -21.05 0.62
N GLY A 102 17.80 -20.59 -0.65
CA GLY A 102 17.32 -19.27 -1.03
C GLY A 102 15.83 -19.06 -0.74
N LEU A 103 15.00 -20.06 -1.07
CA LEU A 103 13.57 -20.00 -0.80
C LEU A 103 13.25 -20.00 0.71
N VAL A 104 13.90 -20.87 1.49
CA VAL A 104 13.73 -20.92 2.96
C VAL A 104 14.09 -19.57 3.59
N LEU A 105 15.23 -18.98 3.16
CA LEU A 105 15.63 -17.67 3.64
C LEU A 105 14.62 -16.58 3.24
N SER A 106 14.08 -16.64 2.02
CA SER A 106 13.05 -15.71 1.55
C SER A 106 11.76 -15.81 2.38
N VAL A 107 11.31 -17.03 2.73
CA VAL A 107 10.13 -17.22 3.60
C VAL A 107 10.33 -16.56 4.96
N LEU A 108 11.47 -16.80 5.61
CA LEU A 108 11.80 -16.17 6.90
C LEU A 108 11.88 -14.65 6.77
N ALA A 109 12.51 -14.16 5.71
CA ALA A 109 12.67 -12.74 5.43
C ALA A 109 11.32 -12.02 5.25
N TYR A 110 10.42 -12.57 4.43
CA TYR A 110 9.09 -11.98 4.20
C TYR A 110 8.20 -12.01 5.45
N ALA A 111 8.35 -13.04 6.31
CA ALA A 111 7.72 -13.05 7.63
C ALA A 111 8.25 -11.90 8.51
N LEU A 112 9.57 -11.68 8.57
CA LEU A 112 10.19 -10.57 9.30
C LEU A 112 9.73 -9.22 8.75
N ILE A 113 9.67 -9.05 7.43
CA ILE A 113 9.15 -7.84 6.78
C ILE A 113 7.72 -7.56 7.26
N GLY A 114 6.85 -8.58 7.28
CA GLY A 114 5.46 -8.44 7.74
C GLY A 114 5.34 -8.06 9.21
N ILE A 115 6.12 -8.69 10.07
CA ILE A 115 6.20 -8.38 11.51
C ILE A 115 6.69 -6.95 11.72
N GLY A 116 7.80 -6.59 11.08
CA GLY A 116 8.41 -5.26 11.20
C GLY A 116 7.50 -4.14 10.69
N ALA A 117 6.85 -4.34 9.54
CA ALA A 117 5.87 -3.41 8.98
C ALA A 117 4.63 -3.28 9.89
N GLY A 118 4.17 -4.39 10.46
CA GLY A 118 3.09 -4.42 11.43
C GLY A 118 3.42 -3.62 12.69
N ALA A 119 4.57 -3.88 13.30
CA ALA A 119 5.01 -3.22 14.54
C ALA A 119 5.28 -1.72 14.32
N SER A 120 6.10 -1.37 13.31
CA SER A 120 6.47 0.02 13.03
C SER A 120 5.26 0.83 12.57
N GLY A 121 4.54 0.38 11.53
CA GLY A 121 3.44 1.12 10.93
C GLY A 121 2.28 1.33 11.90
N THR A 122 1.90 0.31 12.68
CA THR A 122 0.84 0.45 13.69
C THR A 122 1.23 1.43 14.79
N SER A 123 2.49 1.38 15.25
CA SER A 123 2.97 2.29 16.30
C SER A 123 3.09 3.74 15.82
N VAL A 124 3.44 3.98 14.53
CA VAL A 124 3.41 5.33 13.93
C VAL A 124 2.00 5.89 13.94
N LEU A 125 1.01 5.12 13.48
CA LEU A 125 -0.38 5.57 13.42
C LEU A 125 -0.97 5.78 14.82
N ALA A 126 -0.64 4.91 15.77
CA ALA A 126 -1.04 5.03 17.17
C ALA A 126 -0.41 6.28 17.83
N PHE A 127 0.86 6.57 17.54
CA PHE A 127 1.53 7.79 18.00
C PHE A 127 0.86 9.04 17.43
N LEU A 128 0.60 9.04 16.12
CA LEU A 128 -0.10 10.14 15.46
C LEU A 128 -1.46 10.41 16.11
N ALA A 129 -2.27 9.37 16.26
CA ALA A 129 -3.62 9.48 16.81
C ALA A 129 -3.64 10.00 18.25
N ALA A 130 -2.70 9.55 19.10
CA ALA A 130 -2.64 9.96 20.51
C ALA A 130 -2.06 11.36 20.71
N ALA A 131 -1.09 11.76 19.87
CA ALA A 131 -0.35 13.00 20.06
C ALA A 131 -0.87 14.17 19.22
N THR A 132 -1.82 13.94 18.30
CA THR A 132 -2.37 14.97 17.39
C THR A 132 -3.73 15.45 17.84
N ALA A 133 -3.95 16.77 17.80
CA ALA A 133 -5.25 17.36 18.09
C ALA A 133 -6.36 16.79 17.17
N PRO A 134 -7.57 16.49 17.68
CA PRO A 134 -8.65 15.87 16.91
C PRO A 134 -8.93 16.55 15.56
N ARG A 135 -8.95 17.87 15.53
CA ARG A 135 -9.16 18.67 14.30
C ARG A 135 -8.07 18.47 13.23
N ARG A 136 -6.87 18.05 13.62
CA ARG A 136 -5.70 17.91 12.71
C ARG A 136 -5.41 16.46 12.34
N ARG A 137 -6.09 15.48 12.95
CA ARG A 137 -5.78 14.05 12.75
C ARG A 137 -5.93 13.61 11.30
N ALA A 138 -7.00 14.03 10.62
CA ALA A 138 -7.23 13.68 9.22
C ALA A 138 -6.12 14.22 8.31
N ALA A 139 -5.79 15.51 8.41
CA ALA A 139 -4.74 16.13 7.63
C ALA A 139 -3.36 15.51 7.94
N ALA A 140 -3.07 15.23 9.21
CA ALA A 140 -1.83 14.58 9.61
C ALA A 140 -1.70 13.16 9.06
N ALA A 141 -2.79 12.37 9.06
CA ALA A 141 -2.81 11.04 8.45
C ALA A 141 -2.57 11.12 6.94
N THR A 142 -3.21 12.06 6.24
CA THR A 142 -3.00 12.29 4.81
C THR A 142 -1.55 12.61 4.49
N ILE A 143 -0.91 13.50 5.26
CA ILE A 143 0.51 13.85 5.08
C ILE A 143 1.40 12.61 5.24
N ILE A 144 1.17 11.80 6.27
CA ILE A 144 1.95 10.59 6.51
C ILE A 144 1.78 9.57 5.38
N TRP A 145 0.57 9.41 4.84
CA TRP A 145 0.31 8.54 3.70
C TRP A 145 0.99 9.06 2.41
N LEU A 146 0.90 10.37 2.13
CA LEU A 146 1.59 10.98 1.00
C LEU A 146 3.11 10.79 1.10
N MET A 147 3.67 10.96 2.30
CA MET A 147 5.10 10.72 2.52
C MET A 147 5.48 9.24 2.29
N MET A 148 4.62 8.30 2.66
CA MET A 148 4.84 6.87 2.36
C MET A 148 4.87 6.62 0.85
N ILE A 149 3.89 7.10 0.11
CA ILE A 149 3.83 6.93 -1.35
C ILE A 149 5.02 7.64 -2.03
N PHE A 150 5.40 8.83 -1.56
CA PHE A 150 6.62 9.49 -2.03
C PHE A 150 7.86 8.65 -1.79
N GLY A 151 8.00 8.03 -0.60
CA GLY A 151 9.10 7.12 -0.28
C GLY A 151 9.16 5.91 -1.22
N ILE A 152 8.01 5.31 -1.51
CA ILE A 152 7.87 4.22 -2.50
C ILE A 152 8.36 4.69 -3.88
N ALA A 153 7.80 5.78 -4.40
CA ALA A 153 8.12 6.29 -5.72
C ALA A 153 9.59 6.69 -5.87
N ALA A 154 10.12 7.45 -4.90
CA ALA A 154 11.50 7.92 -4.91
C ALA A 154 12.49 6.75 -4.81
N THR A 155 12.23 5.78 -3.92
CA THR A 155 13.12 4.61 -3.78
C THR A 155 13.10 3.74 -5.02
N ALA A 156 11.94 3.43 -5.57
CA ALA A 156 11.85 2.64 -6.80
C ALA A 156 12.52 3.35 -7.99
N GLY A 157 12.34 4.68 -8.11
CA GLY A 157 13.02 5.47 -9.14
C GLY A 157 14.53 5.48 -9.00
N VAL A 158 15.05 5.75 -7.79
CA VAL A 158 16.49 5.80 -7.52
C VAL A 158 17.14 4.42 -7.66
N VAL A 159 16.55 3.40 -7.02
CA VAL A 159 17.07 2.02 -7.10
C VAL A 159 17.00 1.51 -8.54
N GLY A 160 15.90 1.77 -9.26
CA GLY A 160 15.78 1.40 -10.66
C GLY A 160 16.88 2.03 -11.53
N ALA A 161 17.16 3.32 -11.35
CA ALA A 161 18.24 4.00 -12.10
C ALA A 161 19.65 3.48 -11.76
N LEU A 162 19.87 2.97 -10.54
CA LEU A 162 21.17 2.48 -10.09
C LEU A 162 21.35 0.98 -10.24
N LEU A 163 20.29 0.22 -10.54
CA LEU A 163 20.34 -1.25 -10.57
C LEU A 163 20.95 -1.79 -11.86
N ASP A 164 20.92 -1.03 -12.95
CA ASP A 164 21.51 -1.45 -14.22
C ASP A 164 23.01 -1.06 -14.34
N PRO A 165 23.85 -1.93 -14.92
CA PRO A 165 23.57 -3.33 -15.29
C PRO A 165 23.34 -4.20 -14.05
N TYR A 166 22.34 -5.07 -14.13
CA TYR A 166 21.96 -5.94 -13.01
C TYR A 166 23.10 -6.88 -12.59
N SER A 167 23.31 -6.98 -11.28
CA SER A 167 24.08 -8.06 -10.66
C SER A 167 23.55 -8.33 -9.24
N PRO A 168 23.64 -9.59 -8.73
CA PRO A 168 23.24 -9.90 -7.36
C PRO A 168 23.95 -9.05 -6.30
N ALA A 169 25.25 -8.76 -6.49
CA ALA A 169 26.02 -7.92 -5.58
C ALA A 169 25.52 -6.48 -5.56
N ARG A 170 25.17 -5.91 -6.73
CA ARG A 170 24.60 -4.56 -6.83
C ARG A 170 23.24 -4.49 -6.19
N LEU A 171 22.37 -5.49 -6.41
CA LEU A 171 21.07 -5.60 -5.75
C LEU A 171 21.23 -5.61 -4.21
N LEU A 172 22.11 -6.46 -3.69
CA LEU A 172 22.39 -6.54 -2.26
C LEU A 172 22.90 -5.22 -1.68
N GLY A 173 23.82 -4.55 -2.38
CA GLY A 173 24.36 -3.25 -1.98
C GLY A 173 23.28 -2.18 -1.92
N LEU A 174 22.42 -2.07 -2.92
CA LEU A 174 21.32 -1.10 -2.96
C LEU A 174 20.29 -1.37 -1.86
N VAL A 175 19.88 -2.64 -1.69
CA VAL A 175 18.94 -3.01 -0.63
C VAL A 175 19.53 -2.75 0.76
N ALA A 176 20.83 -3.03 0.97
CA ALA A 176 21.52 -2.71 2.22
C ALA A 176 21.54 -1.20 2.48
N CYS A 177 21.85 -0.37 1.49
CA CYS A 177 21.84 1.09 1.61
C CYS A 177 20.44 1.62 1.98
N VAL A 178 19.39 1.13 1.31
CA VAL A 178 18.01 1.52 1.62
C VAL A 178 17.61 1.07 3.01
N SER A 179 17.93 -0.17 3.40
CA SER A 179 17.59 -0.76 4.70
C SER A 179 18.27 -0.01 5.85
N VAL A 180 19.58 0.24 5.75
CA VAL A 180 20.34 1.01 6.75
C VAL A 180 19.84 2.46 6.79
N GLY A 181 19.67 3.07 5.62
CA GLY A 181 19.13 4.44 5.50
C GLY A 181 17.76 4.58 6.14
N ALA A 182 16.87 3.60 5.97
CA ALA A 182 15.53 3.58 6.57
C ALA A 182 15.59 3.57 8.11
N VAL A 183 16.46 2.72 8.69
CA VAL A 183 16.64 2.66 10.16
C VAL A 183 17.24 3.95 10.70
N VAL A 184 18.29 4.46 10.06
CA VAL A 184 18.97 5.70 10.46
C VAL A 184 17.99 6.88 10.37
N LEU A 185 17.31 7.05 9.23
CA LEU A 185 16.36 8.15 9.02
C LEU A 185 15.21 8.09 10.03
N THR A 186 14.63 6.90 10.25
CA THR A 186 13.57 6.71 11.26
C THR A 186 14.06 7.07 12.66
N THR A 187 15.25 6.61 13.03
CA THR A 187 15.83 6.88 14.34
C THR A 187 16.05 8.38 14.54
N LEU A 188 16.71 9.05 13.59
CA LEU A 188 16.95 10.50 13.63
C LEU A 188 15.65 11.30 13.64
N ALA A 189 14.67 10.88 12.85
CA ALA A 189 13.37 11.54 12.78
C ALA A 189 12.61 11.49 14.11
N LEU A 190 12.76 10.43 14.89
CA LEU A 190 12.05 10.24 16.16
C LEU A 190 12.82 10.72 17.39
N LEU A 191 14.09 11.08 17.27
CA LEU A 191 14.89 11.58 18.39
C LEU A 191 14.21 12.78 19.07
N GLY A 192 13.92 12.63 20.38
CA GLY A 192 13.31 13.69 21.18
C GLY A 192 11.87 14.08 20.80
N LEU A 193 11.20 13.27 19.94
CA LEU A 193 9.82 13.54 19.55
C LEU A 193 8.83 13.14 20.65
N GLU A 194 9.10 12.04 21.34
CA GLU A 194 8.29 11.55 22.45
C GLU A 194 8.80 12.08 23.79
N LYS A 195 8.32 13.29 24.15
CA LYS A 195 8.61 13.93 25.44
C LYS A 195 7.50 13.56 26.44
N GLY A 196 7.80 12.63 27.35
CA GLY A 196 6.85 12.11 28.34
C GLY A 196 6.05 10.91 27.80
N GLY A 197 5.72 9.97 28.67
CA GLY A 197 4.91 8.81 28.31
C GLY A 197 3.44 9.19 28.11
N PHE A 198 2.74 8.43 27.26
CA PHE A 198 1.28 8.52 27.15
C PHE A 198 0.61 7.84 28.34
N ALA A 199 -0.51 8.40 28.80
CA ALA A 199 -1.34 7.69 29.77
C ALA A 199 -1.84 6.37 29.14
N PRO A 200 -1.82 5.25 29.86
CA PRO A 200 -2.39 4.01 29.36
C PRO A 200 -3.87 4.23 29.04
N ALA A 201 -4.33 3.79 27.88
CA ALA A 201 -5.76 3.77 27.56
C ALA A 201 -6.43 2.71 28.44
N LEU A 202 -6.97 3.14 29.58
CA LEU A 202 -7.77 2.34 30.53
C LEU A 202 -9.24 2.34 30.10
N GLU A 203 -9.56 1.99 28.87
CA GLU A 203 -10.94 1.72 28.49
C GLU A 203 -11.15 0.23 28.32
N ALA A 204 -12.13 -0.29 29.09
CA ALA A 204 -12.64 -1.64 28.94
C ALA A 204 -13.21 -1.79 27.51
N ARG A 205 -12.37 -2.30 26.59
CA ARG A 205 -12.79 -2.59 25.21
C ARG A 205 -13.76 -3.76 25.25
N GLN A 206 -15.01 -3.51 24.79
CA GLN A 206 -15.93 -4.60 24.47
C GLN A 206 -15.24 -5.58 23.50
N PRO A 207 -15.59 -6.88 23.51
CA PRO A 207 -15.03 -7.86 22.62
C PRO A 207 -15.10 -7.39 21.17
N LEU A 208 -13.98 -7.40 20.47
CA LEU A 208 -13.87 -6.95 19.08
C LEU A 208 -14.88 -7.67 18.16
N ARG A 209 -15.14 -8.96 18.47
CA ARG A 209 -16.09 -9.81 17.75
C ARG A 209 -17.51 -9.23 17.73
N ASP A 210 -17.99 -8.73 18.86
CA ASP A 210 -19.35 -8.19 18.97
C ASP A 210 -19.48 -6.87 18.23
N GLY A 211 -18.44 -6.02 18.30
CA GLY A 211 -18.35 -4.79 17.52
C GLY A 211 -18.35 -5.02 16.00
N ILE A 212 -17.63 -6.01 15.52
CA ILE A 212 -17.60 -6.39 14.10
C ILE A 212 -18.98 -6.93 13.66
N ALA A 213 -19.60 -7.80 14.45
CA ALA A 213 -20.91 -8.37 14.14
C ALA A 213 -21.99 -7.29 14.01
N GLU A 214 -21.99 -6.30 14.91
CA GLU A 214 -22.92 -5.17 14.87
C GLU A 214 -22.72 -4.32 13.60
N ILE A 215 -21.47 -3.97 13.26
CA ILE A 215 -21.17 -3.19 12.05
C ILE A 215 -21.53 -3.96 10.78
N TRP A 216 -21.30 -5.27 10.77
CA TRP A 216 -21.65 -6.12 9.62
C TRP A 216 -23.17 -6.25 9.43
N ALA A 217 -23.97 -6.10 10.50
CA ALA A 217 -25.41 -6.04 10.43
C ALA A 217 -25.94 -4.74 9.78
N GLU A 218 -25.15 -3.66 9.77
CA GLU A 218 -25.50 -2.42 9.10
C GLU A 218 -25.35 -2.56 7.57
N PRO A 219 -26.42 -2.41 6.75
CA PRO A 219 -26.35 -2.65 5.30
C PRO A 219 -25.34 -1.73 4.58
N GLN A 220 -25.23 -0.48 5.03
CA GLN A 220 -24.33 0.50 4.42
C GLN A 220 -22.86 0.18 4.71
N ALA A 221 -22.54 -0.14 5.98
CA ALA A 221 -21.17 -0.51 6.37
C ALA A 221 -20.73 -1.81 5.69
N ARG A 222 -21.60 -2.82 5.59
CA ARG A 222 -21.33 -4.06 4.88
C ARG A 222 -21.07 -3.84 3.39
N ARG A 223 -21.91 -3.05 2.70
CA ARG A 223 -21.71 -2.73 1.27
C ARG A 223 -20.43 -1.94 1.04
N PHE A 224 -20.10 -1.03 1.95
CA PHE A 224 -18.84 -0.27 1.87
C PHE A 224 -17.63 -1.18 2.09
N THR A 225 -17.69 -2.13 3.04
CA THR A 225 -16.62 -3.13 3.25
C THR A 225 -16.42 -3.99 2.00
N GLN A 226 -17.50 -4.42 1.35
CA GLN A 226 -17.44 -5.18 0.09
C GLN A 226 -16.81 -4.35 -1.04
N PHE A 227 -17.17 -3.07 -1.14
CA PHE A 227 -16.56 -2.14 -2.09
C PHE A 227 -15.06 -1.99 -1.83
N VAL A 228 -14.64 -1.74 -0.57
CA VAL A 228 -13.23 -1.60 -0.21
C VAL A 228 -12.46 -2.88 -0.55
N PHE A 229 -12.98 -4.04 -0.16
CA PHE A 229 -12.34 -5.32 -0.45
C PHE A 229 -12.16 -5.53 -1.96
N LEU A 230 -13.21 -5.33 -2.76
CA LEU A 230 -13.17 -5.55 -4.19
C LEU A 230 -12.24 -4.56 -4.91
N ALA A 231 -12.35 -3.27 -4.60
CA ALA A 231 -11.54 -2.23 -5.20
C ALA A 231 -10.05 -2.38 -4.84
N MET A 232 -9.75 -2.75 -3.60
CA MET A 232 -8.39 -3.00 -3.17
C MET A 232 -7.83 -4.32 -3.73
N THR A 233 -8.67 -5.35 -3.92
CA THR A 233 -8.25 -6.57 -4.63
C THR A 233 -7.81 -6.23 -6.05
N ALA A 234 -8.61 -5.45 -6.79
CA ALA A 234 -8.23 -4.97 -8.11
C ALA A 234 -6.92 -4.16 -8.06
N TYR A 235 -6.80 -3.21 -7.13
CA TYR A 235 -5.60 -2.39 -6.98
C TYR A 235 -4.32 -3.23 -6.75
N PHE A 236 -4.39 -4.27 -5.91
CA PHE A 236 -3.21 -5.07 -5.55
C PHE A 236 -2.91 -6.20 -6.55
N MET A 237 -3.85 -6.58 -7.42
CA MET A 237 -3.58 -7.58 -8.47
C MET A 237 -2.45 -7.13 -9.39
N GLN A 238 -2.46 -5.88 -9.84
CA GLN A 238 -1.44 -5.34 -10.74
C GLN A 238 -0.05 -5.20 -10.09
N GLU A 239 0.01 -5.04 -8.77
CA GLU A 239 1.27 -4.74 -8.07
C GLU A 239 2.33 -5.83 -8.29
N LEU A 240 1.92 -7.10 -8.32
CA LEU A 240 2.84 -8.22 -8.51
C LEU A 240 3.03 -8.64 -9.97
N ILE A 241 2.18 -8.22 -10.89
CA ILE A 241 2.24 -8.68 -12.29
C ILE A 241 2.77 -7.65 -13.27
N LEU A 242 2.73 -6.35 -12.94
CA LEU A 242 3.10 -5.28 -13.86
C LEU A 242 4.60 -5.30 -14.21
N GLU A 243 5.48 -5.50 -13.23
CA GLU A 243 6.92 -5.57 -13.51
C GLU A 243 7.34 -6.85 -14.23
N PRO A 244 6.87 -8.05 -13.84
CA PRO A 244 7.04 -9.25 -14.65
C PRO A 244 6.52 -9.10 -16.09
N TYR A 245 5.38 -8.43 -16.28
CA TYR A 245 4.87 -8.11 -17.61
C TYR A 245 5.84 -7.25 -18.41
N ALA A 246 6.35 -6.16 -17.81
CA ALA A 246 7.34 -5.31 -18.45
C ALA A 246 8.62 -6.09 -18.83
N GLY A 247 9.08 -7.00 -17.98
CA GLY A 247 10.25 -7.83 -18.23
C GLY A 247 10.01 -8.91 -19.30
N LEU A 248 8.91 -9.67 -19.20
CA LEU A 248 8.66 -10.83 -20.05
C LEU A 248 8.11 -10.45 -21.44
N VAL A 249 7.35 -9.36 -21.55
CA VAL A 249 6.69 -8.96 -22.80
C VAL A 249 7.45 -7.86 -23.52
N PHE A 250 8.04 -6.90 -22.80
CA PHE A 250 8.76 -5.77 -23.39
C PHE A 250 10.29 -5.84 -23.24
N GLY A 251 10.80 -6.88 -22.57
CA GLY A 251 12.24 -7.05 -22.40
C GLY A 251 12.91 -6.02 -21.48
N PHE A 252 12.16 -5.40 -20.56
CA PHE A 252 12.71 -4.42 -19.61
C PHE A 252 13.74 -5.09 -18.70
N THR A 253 14.86 -4.39 -18.47
CA THR A 253 15.85 -4.76 -17.46
C THR A 253 15.27 -4.62 -16.04
N PRO A 254 15.90 -5.24 -15.01
CA PRO A 254 15.47 -5.04 -13.63
C PRO A 254 15.40 -3.57 -13.20
N GLY A 255 16.38 -2.77 -13.64
CA GLY A 255 16.39 -1.33 -13.37
C GLY A 255 15.25 -0.59 -14.05
N GLN A 256 14.98 -0.90 -15.33
CA GLN A 256 13.89 -0.28 -16.08
C GLN A 256 12.52 -0.60 -15.49
N SER A 257 12.26 -1.87 -15.10
CA SER A 257 10.98 -2.26 -14.51
C SER A 257 10.80 -1.70 -13.10
N THR A 258 11.86 -1.63 -12.29
CA THR A 258 11.79 -0.96 -10.99
C THR A 258 11.56 0.55 -11.13
N SER A 259 12.16 1.20 -12.13
CA SER A 259 11.88 2.60 -12.46
C SER A 259 10.43 2.79 -12.91
N LEU A 260 9.85 1.84 -13.65
CA LEU A 260 8.44 1.83 -14.05
C LEU A 260 7.52 1.80 -12.82
N SER A 261 7.82 0.98 -11.81
CA SER A 261 7.11 0.97 -10.52
C SER A 261 7.23 2.32 -9.80
N GLY A 262 8.41 2.93 -9.84
CA GLY A 262 8.61 4.30 -9.36
C GLY A 262 7.72 5.31 -10.07
N ALA A 263 7.62 5.24 -11.39
CA ALA A 263 6.78 6.10 -12.20
C ALA A 263 5.28 5.89 -11.91
N GLN A 264 4.84 4.63 -11.73
CA GLN A 264 3.48 4.30 -11.31
C GLN A 264 3.14 4.95 -9.96
N ASN A 265 3.99 4.77 -8.97
CA ASN A 265 3.77 5.34 -7.63
C ASN A 265 3.90 6.87 -7.62
N GLY A 266 4.72 7.44 -8.51
CA GLY A 266 4.73 8.87 -8.80
C GLY A 266 3.37 9.35 -9.33
N GLY A 267 2.77 8.60 -10.23
CA GLY A 267 1.38 8.81 -10.69
C GLY A 267 0.39 8.76 -9.53
N VAL A 268 0.47 7.75 -8.65
CA VAL A 268 -0.38 7.64 -7.45
C VAL A 268 -0.24 8.88 -6.57
N PHE A 269 0.98 9.32 -6.30
CA PHE A 269 1.24 10.53 -5.52
C PHE A 269 0.57 11.76 -6.14
N LEU A 270 0.73 11.97 -7.45
CA LEU A 270 0.11 13.08 -8.16
C LEU A 270 -1.43 13.01 -8.16
N GLY A 271 -2.00 11.81 -8.32
CA GLY A 271 -3.45 11.59 -8.26
C GLY A 271 -4.01 11.92 -6.87
N MET A 272 -3.34 11.48 -5.82
CA MET A 272 -3.72 11.78 -4.42
C MET A 272 -3.63 13.30 -4.16
N LEU A 273 -2.57 13.95 -4.63
CA LEU A 273 -2.37 15.39 -4.48
C LEU A 273 -3.45 16.18 -5.24
N ALA A 274 -3.75 15.79 -6.48
CA ALA A 274 -4.77 16.43 -7.31
C ALA A 274 -6.15 16.41 -6.65
N VAL A 275 -6.58 15.26 -6.11
CA VAL A 275 -7.86 15.17 -5.38
C VAL A 275 -7.80 15.92 -4.07
N GLY A 276 -6.69 15.86 -3.33
CA GLY A 276 -6.50 16.63 -2.09
C GLY A 276 -6.70 18.13 -2.33
N ILE A 277 -6.10 18.67 -3.39
CA ILE A 277 -6.26 20.09 -3.78
C ILE A 277 -7.68 20.35 -4.31
N ALA A 278 -8.17 19.54 -5.23
CA ALA A 278 -9.45 19.77 -5.88
C ALA A 278 -10.65 19.62 -4.92
N ALA A 279 -10.70 18.54 -4.15
CA ALA A 279 -11.82 18.27 -3.26
C ALA A 279 -11.76 19.09 -1.97
N THR A 280 -10.57 19.24 -1.35
CA THR A 280 -10.44 19.92 -0.06
C THR A 280 -10.11 21.41 -0.21
N GLY A 281 -9.23 21.77 -1.18
CA GLY A 281 -8.81 23.16 -1.38
C GLY A 281 -9.80 23.98 -2.20
N LEU A 282 -10.34 23.39 -3.28
CA LEU A 282 -11.21 24.09 -4.23
C LEU A 282 -12.69 23.72 -4.10
N GLY A 283 -13.03 22.72 -3.28
CA GLY A 283 -14.42 22.23 -3.14
C GLY A 283 -15.01 21.62 -4.41
N LEU A 284 -14.15 21.13 -5.33
CA LEU A 284 -14.58 20.59 -6.62
C LEU A 284 -14.95 19.11 -6.51
N GLY A 285 -16.12 18.77 -7.03
CA GLY A 285 -16.60 17.38 -7.13
C GLY A 285 -17.06 16.81 -5.78
N SER A 286 -17.60 15.60 -5.83
CA SER A 286 -17.97 14.83 -4.64
C SER A 286 -17.01 13.64 -4.48
N LEU A 287 -16.83 13.15 -3.26
CA LEU A 287 -16.03 11.94 -2.98
C LEU A 287 -16.52 10.76 -3.83
N ARG A 288 -17.83 10.63 -4.01
CA ARG A 288 -18.45 9.64 -4.90
C ARG A 288 -17.96 9.77 -6.35
N ALA A 289 -17.92 10.98 -6.90
CA ALA A 289 -17.48 11.22 -8.27
C ALA A 289 -15.98 10.93 -8.43
N TRP A 290 -15.15 11.32 -7.46
CA TRP A 290 -13.72 11.04 -7.46
C TRP A 290 -13.42 9.55 -7.35
N VAL A 291 -14.10 8.82 -6.46
CA VAL A 291 -13.93 7.36 -6.33
C VAL A 291 -14.34 6.65 -7.62
N ALA A 292 -15.53 6.95 -8.15
CA ALA A 292 -16.03 6.31 -9.38
C ALA A 292 -15.17 6.68 -10.60
N GLY A 293 -14.77 7.95 -10.71
CA GLY A 293 -13.88 8.43 -11.79
C GLY A 293 -12.49 7.79 -11.74
N GLY A 294 -11.90 7.66 -10.56
CA GLY A 294 -10.63 6.97 -10.36
C GLY A 294 -10.72 5.49 -10.76
N CYS A 295 -11.74 4.77 -10.28
CA CYS A 295 -11.95 3.37 -10.67
C CYS A 295 -12.19 3.21 -12.20
N LEU A 296 -12.98 4.08 -12.80
CA LEU A 296 -13.23 4.06 -14.25
C LEU A 296 -11.95 4.36 -15.04
N GLY A 297 -11.19 5.37 -14.63
CA GLY A 297 -9.91 5.69 -15.24
C GLY A 297 -8.91 4.55 -15.12
N SER A 298 -8.83 3.88 -13.97
CA SER A 298 -8.01 2.68 -13.78
C SER A 298 -8.43 1.55 -14.71
N ALA A 299 -9.74 1.29 -14.85
CA ALA A 299 -10.26 0.27 -15.75
C ALA A 299 -9.89 0.54 -17.21
N VAL A 300 -10.09 1.78 -17.68
CA VAL A 300 -9.75 2.18 -19.07
C VAL A 300 -8.24 2.04 -19.33
N THR A 301 -7.43 2.46 -18.36
CA THR A 301 -5.97 2.38 -18.50
C THR A 301 -5.46 0.95 -18.48
N LEU A 302 -6.05 0.06 -17.64
CA LEU A 302 -5.74 -1.37 -17.61
C LEU A 302 -6.10 -2.05 -18.93
N LEU A 303 -7.26 -1.70 -19.55
CA LEU A 303 -7.59 -2.18 -20.88
C LEU A 303 -6.57 -1.69 -21.93
N GLY A 304 -6.09 -0.44 -21.81
CA GLY A 304 -4.97 0.04 -22.61
C GLY A 304 -3.71 -0.80 -22.44
N ILE A 305 -3.32 -1.10 -21.20
CA ILE A 305 -2.15 -1.95 -20.87
C ILE A 305 -2.35 -3.38 -21.44
N ALA A 306 -3.56 -3.93 -21.35
CA ALA A 306 -3.87 -5.24 -21.92
C ALA A 306 -3.70 -5.29 -23.44
N VAL A 307 -3.98 -4.19 -24.14
CA VAL A 307 -3.90 -4.12 -25.61
C VAL A 307 -2.46 -3.91 -26.11
N ILE A 308 -1.64 -3.15 -25.41
CA ILE A 308 -0.29 -2.79 -25.90
C ILE A 308 0.66 -3.99 -25.97
N GLY A 309 0.52 -5.02 -25.14
CA GLY A 309 1.37 -6.20 -25.16
C GLY A 309 1.23 -7.01 -26.45
N PRO A 310 0.03 -7.51 -26.77
CA PRO A 310 -0.21 -8.22 -28.04
C PRO A 310 0.12 -7.39 -29.29
N LEU A 311 -0.06 -6.07 -29.25
CA LEU A 311 0.26 -5.17 -30.36
C LEU A 311 1.70 -4.64 -30.34
N GLN A 312 2.51 -4.99 -29.36
CA GLN A 312 3.91 -4.57 -29.17
C GLN A 312 4.10 -3.03 -29.24
N LEU A 313 3.13 -2.28 -28.69
CA LEU A 313 3.18 -0.82 -28.65
C LEU A 313 4.00 -0.31 -27.48
N ASN A 314 4.95 0.58 -27.73
CA ASN A 314 5.80 1.15 -26.67
C ASN A 314 5.09 2.29 -25.91
N LEU A 315 3.97 1.96 -25.26
CA LEU A 315 3.15 2.88 -24.47
C LEU A 315 3.05 2.47 -23.00
N ILE A 316 3.86 1.51 -22.56
CA ILE A 316 3.78 0.98 -21.19
C ILE A 316 4.04 2.06 -20.13
N LEU A 317 5.04 2.92 -20.32
CA LEU A 317 5.38 3.97 -19.36
C LEU A 317 4.26 5.00 -19.18
N PRO A 318 3.74 5.66 -20.23
CA PRO A 318 2.66 6.64 -20.05
C PRO A 318 1.36 6.02 -19.51
N LEU A 319 1.01 4.80 -19.91
CA LEU A 319 -0.15 4.11 -19.37
C LEU A 319 0.04 3.73 -17.90
N THR A 320 1.23 3.31 -17.51
CA THR A 320 1.52 3.00 -16.11
C THR A 320 1.45 4.24 -15.22
N ILE A 321 1.95 5.39 -15.66
CA ILE A 321 1.81 6.66 -14.94
C ILE A 321 0.33 7.04 -14.81
N LEU A 322 -0.44 6.93 -15.90
CA LEU A 322 -1.87 7.24 -15.90
C LEU A 322 -2.65 6.30 -14.99
N LEU A 323 -2.33 5.00 -15.00
CA LEU A 323 -2.89 4.01 -14.09
C LEU A 323 -2.61 4.39 -12.63
N GLY A 324 -1.36 4.74 -12.33
CA GLY A 324 -0.98 5.23 -11.01
C GLY A 324 -1.79 6.46 -10.62
N PHE A 325 -1.93 7.45 -11.50
CA PHE A 325 -2.72 8.65 -11.24
C PHE A 325 -4.19 8.31 -10.91
N CYS A 326 -4.85 7.48 -11.72
CA CYS A 326 -6.23 7.05 -11.49
C CYS A 326 -6.38 6.27 -10.17
N ASN A 327 -5.41 5.41 -9.86
CA ASN A 327 -5.34 4.68 -8.58
C ASN A 327 -5.19 5.63 -7.39
N GLY A 328 -4.37 6.68 -7.51
CA GLY A 328 -4.20 7.71 -6.49
C GLY A 328 -5.49 8.51 -6.25
N VAL A 329 -6.17 8.88 -7.33
CA VAL A 329 -7.49 9.55 -7.29
C VAL A 329 -8.50 8.69 -6.53
N PHE A 330 -8.62 7.41 -6.90
CA PHE A 330 -9.49 6.44 -6.23
C PHE A 330 -9.13 6.28 -4.75
N ALA A 331 -7.88 6.03 -4.44
CA ALA A 331 -7.43 5.66 -3.09
C ALA A 331 -7.69 6.77 -2.06
N VAL A 332 -7.31 8.02 -2.36
CA VAL A 332 -7.51 9.13 -1.42
C VAL A 332 -8.99 9.48 -1.27
N ALA A 333 -9.77 9.42 -2.34
CA ALA A 333 -11.21 9.67 -2.26
C ALA A 333 -11.95 8.55 -1.49
N ALA A 334 -11.51 7.28 -1.63
CA ALA A 334 -12.04 6.16 -0.85
C ALA A 334 -11.72 6.30 0.64
N ILE A 335 -10.49 6.75 1.01
CA ILE A 335 -10.13 7.07 2.40
C ILE A 335 -11.02 8.20 2.94
N GLY A 336 -11.25 9.25 2.16
CA GLY A 336 -12.17 10.33 2.52
C GLY A 336 -13.60 9.83 2.78
N ALA A 337 -14.13 9.00 1.90
CA ALA A 337 -15.44 8.37 2.06
C ALA A 337 -15.49 7.45 3.31
N MET A 338 -14.42 6.73 3.58
CA MET A 338 -14.25 5.89 4.75
C MET A 338 -14.34 6.69 6.06
N MET A 339 -13.63 7.82 6.13
CA MET A 339 -13.69 8.72 7.28
C MET A 339 -15.09 9.33 7.46
N ALA A 340 -15.73 9.76 6.36
CA ALA A 340 -17.07 10.32 6.39
C ALA A 340 -18.12 9.31 6.90
N LEU A 341 -18.03 8.06 6.45
CA LEU A 341 -18.93 6.99 6.89
C LEU A 341 -18.63 6.52 8.33
N ALA A 342 -17.36 6.54 8.77
CA ALA A 342 -17.02 6.20 10.15
C ALA A 342 -17.69 7.14 11.15
N GLY A 343 -17.72 8.45 10.86
CA GLY A 343 -18.34 9.47 11.71
C GLY A 343 -19.86 9.48 11.70
N GLN A 344 -20.53 8.73 10.82
CA GLN A 344 -22.01 8.71 10.72
C GLN A 344 -22.69 7.67 11.62
N GLY A 345 -21.93 6.75 12.23
CA GLY A 345 -22.46 5.75 13.12
C GLY A 345 -22.57 6.20 14.56
N ARG A 346 -22.83 5.25 15.47
CA ARG A 346 -22.75 5.51 16.92
C ARG A 346 -21.34 6.01 17.25
N THR A 347 -21.26 7.10 17.98
CA THR A 347 -20.03 7.84 18.32
C THR A 347 -18.92 6.98 18.94
N ASP A 348 -19.27 5.82 19.50
CA ASP A 348 -18.34 4.93 20.20
C ASP A 348 -17.72 3.85 19.29
N ARG A 349 -18.04 3.81 17.97
CA ARG A 349 -17.69 2.72 17.06
C ARG A 349 -16.81 3.13 15.87
N GLU A 350 -16.37 4.39 15.81
CA GLU A 350 -15.52 4.89 14.70
C GLU A 350 -14.25 4.06 14.53
N GLY A 351 -13.57 3.77 15.63
CA GLY A 351 -12.34 2.96 15.62
C GLY A 351 -12.57 1.52 15.14
N THR A 352 -13.69 0.90 15.52
CA THR A 352 -14.02 -0.47 15.08
C THR A 352 -14.33 -0.51 13.58
N ARG A 353 -15.03 0.50 13.05
CA ARG A 353 -15.31 0.63 11.60
C ARG A 353 -14.05 0.81 10.81
N MET A 354 -13.18 1.72 11.23
CA MET A 354 -11.86 1.93 10.59
C MET A 354 -11.00 0.67 10.65
N GLY A 355 -11.04 -0.07 11.76
CA GLY A 355 -10.35 -1.34 11.91
C GLY A 355 -10.87 -2.43 10.97
N LEU A 356 -12.19 -2.55 10.81
CA LEU A 356 -12.82 -3.51 9.88
C LEU A 356 -12.42 -3.22 8.43
N TRP A 357 -12.46 -1.96 8.01
CA TRP A 357 -12.09 -1.56 6.65
C TRP A 357 -10.59 -1.69 6.40
N GLY A 358 -9.75 -1.37 7.40
CA GLY A 358 -8.31 -1.63 7.33
C GLY A 358 -7.98 -3.12 7.22
N ALA A 359 -8.72 -3.98 7.92
CA ALA A 359 -8.59 -5.44 7.80
C ALA A 359 -9.04 -5.92 6.41
N ALA A 360 -10.14 -5.40 5.88
CA ALA A 360 -10.59 -5.70 4.52
C ALA A 360 -9.55 -5.30 3.47
N GLN A 361 -8.91 -4.14 3.63
CA GLN A 361 -7.83 -3.68 2.76
C GLN A 361 -6.59 -4.58 2.85
N ALA A 362 -6.18 -4.98 4.05
CA ALA A 362 -5.01 -5.86 4.24
C ALA A 362 -5.26 -7.26 3.64
N MET A 363 -6.46 -7.81 3.83
CA MET A 363 -6.85 -9.08 3.21
C MET A 363 -6.88 -8.96 1.68
N ALA A 364 -7.44 -7.87 1.15
CA ALA A 364 -7.48 -7.60 -0.28
C ALA A 364 -6.07 -7.47 -0.88
N ALA A 365 -5.12 -6.87 -0.15
CA ALA A 365 -3.74 -6.74 -0.59
C ALA A 365 -3.05 -8.11 -0.77
N GLY A 366 -3.12 -8.97 0.25
CA GLY A 366 -2.55 -10.32 0.17
C GLY A 366 -3.26 -11.19 -0.88
N PHE A 367 -4.58 -11.16 -0.89
CA PHE A 367 -5.39 -11.96 -1.81
C PHE A 367 -5.27 -11.48 -3.26
N GLY A 368 -5.32 -10.17 -3.50
CA GLY A 368 -5.27 -9.58 -4.84
C GLY A 368 -3.95 -9.87 -5.55
N GLY A 369 -2.82 -9.60 -4.89
CA GLY A 369 -1.50 -9.90 -5.46
C GLY A 369 -1.32 -11.37 -5.79
N LEU A 370 -1.71 -12.27 -4.85
CA LEU A 370 -1.66 -13.71 -5.08
C LEU A 370 -2.59 -14.14 -6.23
N LEU A 371 -3.81 -13.61 -6.27
CA LEU A 371 -4.78 -13.93 -7.33
C LEU A 371 -4.25 -13.54 -8.72
N GLY A 372 -3.67 -12.35 -8.85
CA GLY A 372 -3.04 -11.89 -10.10
C GLY A 372 -1.90 -12.82 -10.54
N ALA A 373 -1.00 -13.16 -9.61
CA ALA A 373 0.14 -14.04 -9.87
C ALA A 373 -0.30 -15.45 -10.32
N VAL A 374 -1.25 -16.07 -9.57
CA VAL A 374 -1.79 -17.40 -9.90
C VAL A 374 -2.51 -17.39 -11.24
N ALA A 375 -3.31 -16.35 -11.51
CA ALA A 375 -4.04 -16.23 -12.77
C ALA A 375 -3.08 -16.12 -13.97
N VAL A 376 -2.02 -15.34 -13.85
CA VAL A 376 -0.99 -15.24 -14.92
C VAL A 376 -0.31 -16.60 -15.13
N ASP A 377 0.13 -17.28 -14.07
CA ASP A 377 0.79 -18.58 -14.20
C ASP A 377 -0.11 -19.63 -14.84
N ALA A 378 -1.38 -19.70 -14.41
CA ALA A 378 -2.35 -20.63 -14.98
C ALA A 378 -2.64 -20.37 -16.46
N LEU A 379 -2.79 -19.09 -16.84
CA LEU A 379 -3.03 -18.72 -18.24
C LEU A 379 -1.79 -18.93 -19.12
N ARG A 380 -0.60 -18.75 -18.61
CA ARG A 380 0.67 -19.03 -19.34
C ARG A 380 0.88 -20.51 -19.68
N LEU A 381 0.13 -21.40 -19.07
CA LEU A 381 0.12 -22.83 -19.50
C LEU A 381 -0.63 -23.02 -20.84
N LEU A 382 -1.51 -22.09 -21.21
CA LEU A 382 -2.41 -22.20 -22.37
C LEU A 382 -2.17 -21.10 -23.40
N LEU A 383 -1.65 -19.95 -23.00
CA LEU A 383 -1.53 -18.74 -23.80
C LEU A 383 -0.07 -18.25 -23.82
N ALA A 384 0.28 -17.52 -24.87
CA ALA A 384 1.52 -16.76 -24.91
C ALA A 384 1.56 -15.71 -23.77
N PRO A 385 2.76 -15.33 -23.26
CA PRO A 385 2.87 -14.43 -22.10
C PRO A 385 2.08 -13.12 -22.25
N ASP A 386 2.16 -12.48 -23.41
CA ASP A 386 1.44 -11.23 -23.72
C ASP A 386 -0.07 -11.36 -23.58
N LEU A 387 -0.67 -12.46 -24.09
CA LEU A 387 -2.09 -12.75 -23.98
C LEU A 387 -2.50 -13.16 -22.57
N ALA A 388 -1.64 -13.89 -21.85
CA ALA A 388 -1.91 -14.28 -20.46
C ALA A 388 -2.01 -13.05 -19.55
N PHE A 389 -1.03 -12.15 -19.63
CA PHE A 389 -1.07 -10.90 -18.87
C PHE A 389 -2.22 -10.00 -19.30
N ALA A 390 -2.47 -9.84 -20.61
CA ALA A 390 -3.58 -9.07 -21.14
C ALA A 390 -4.94 -9.53 -20.57
N SER A 391 -5.15 -10.86 -20.50
CA SER A 391 -6.37 -11.43 -19.95
C SER A 391 -6.56 -11.10 -18.47
N VAL A 392 -5.49 -11.12 -17.67
CA VAL A 392 -5.54 -10.76 -16.24
C VAL A 392 -5.80 -9.27 -16.07
N PHE A 393 -5.14 -8.39 -16.82
CA PHE A 393 -5.42 -6.95 -16.79
C PHE A 393 -6.85 -6.62 -17.24
N ALA A 394 -7.40 -7.34 -18.22
CA ALA A 394 -8.80 -7.17 -18.63
C ALA A 394 -9.77 -7.61 -17.53
N ALA A 395 -9.50 -8.73 -16.83
CA ALA A 395 -10.30 -9.16 -15.69
C ALA A 395 -10.23 -8.15 -14.52
N GLU A 396 -9.05 -7.60 -14.26
CA GLU A 396 -8.86 -6.55 -13.27
C GLU A 396 -9.63 -5.27 -13.62
N ALA A 397 -9.65 -4.87 -14.90
CA ALA A 397 -10.46 -3.75 -15.38
C ALA A 397 -11.95 -3.97 -15.08
N VAL A 398 -12.46 -5.20 -15.28
CA VAL A 398 -13.84 -5.55 -14.91
C VAL A 398 -14.08 -5.40 -13.41
N LEU A 399 -13.14 -5.80 -12.56
CA LEU A 399 -13.27 -5.60 -11.11
C LEU A 399 -13.35 -4.12 -10.75
N PHE A 400 -12.55 -3.25 -11.38
CA PHE A 400 -12.63 -1.81 -11.19
C PHE A 400 -13.97 -1.22 -11.68
N LEU A 401 -14.53 -1.71 -12.79
CA LEU A 401 -15.86 -1.29 -13.25
C LEU A 401 -16.95 -1.69 -12.26
N VAL A 402 -16.90 -2.90 -11.71
CA VAL A 402 -17.83 -3.34 -10.65
C VAL A 402 -17.65 -2.49 -9.40
N ALA A 403 -16.41 -2.20 -9.00
CA ALA A 403 -16.12 -1.33 -7.86
C ALA A 403 -16.66 0.09 -8.07
N ALA A 404 -16.52 0.66 -9.27
CA ALA A 404 -17.12 1.95 -9.62
C ALA A 404 -18.64 1.94 -9.47
N GLY A 405 -19.30 0.89 -9.96
CA GLY A 405 -20.75 0.69 -9.82
C GLY A 405 -21.20 0.58 -8.37
N LEU A 406 -20.43 -0.12 -7.52
CA LEU A 406 -20.69 -0.20 -6.09
C LEU A 406 -20.48 1.15 -5.39
N ALA A 407 -19.41 1.88 -5.71
CA ALA A 407 -19.14 3.20 -5.16
C ALA A 407 -20.31 4.17 -5.41
N LEU A 408 -20.86 4.15 -6.62
CA LEU A 408 -22.02 4.95 -6.99
C LEU A 408 -23.30 4.63 -6.21
N ARG A 409 -23.40 3.44 -5.62
CA ARG A 409 -24.57 3.01 -4.83
C ARG A 409 -24.38 3.19 -3.32
N VAL A 410 -23.13 3.22 -2.87
CA VAL A 410 -22.81 3.17 -1.43
C VAL A 410 -22.44 4.55 -0.88
N ILE A 411 -21.79 5.38 -1.70
CA ILE A 411 -21.34 6.72 -1.32
C ILE A 411 -22.44 7.73 -1.67
N ASP A 412 -23.02 8.39 -0.65
CA ASP A 412 -24.17 9.30 -0.83
C ASP A 412 -23.72 10.69 -1.28
N PRO A 413 -24.24 11.24 -2.40
CA PRO A 413 -23.86 12.57 -2.90
C PRO A 413 -24.42 13.74 -2.08
N GLY A 414 -25.49 13.51 -1.29
CA GLY A 414 -26.18 14.59 -0.55
C GLY A 414 -25.44 15.05 0.71
N ARG A 415 -24.53 14.24 1.25
CA ARG A 415 -23.83 14.51 2.53
C ARG A 415 -22.43 15.11 2.36
N ASP A 416 -21.82 15.03 1.18
CA ASP A 416 -20.50 15.59 0.90
C ASP A 416 -20.45 17.12 1.02
N ARG A 417 -21.56 17.82 0.80
CA ARG A 417 -21.65 19.29 0.89
C ARG A 417 -21.45 19.83 2.32
N HIS A 418 -21.78 19.03 3.34
CA HIS A 418 -21.59 19.45 4.75
C HIS A 418 -20.15 19.33 5.22
N LEU A 419 -19.35 18.43 4.64
CA LEU A 419 -17.93 18.30 4.98
C LEU A 419 -17.09 19.45 4.39
N SER A 420 -17.44 19.92 3.20
CA SER A 420 -16.80 21.09 2.59
C SER A 420 -17.05 22.38 3.38
N ALA A 421 -18.22 22.49 4.02
CA ALA A 421 -18.57 23.67 4.81
C ALA A 421 -17.91 23.69 6.22
N THR A 422 -17.56 22.52 6.76
CA THR A 422 -16.88 22.43 8.08
C THR A 422 -15.36 22.51 8.00
N LEU A 423 -14.78 22.45 6.80
CA LEU A 423 -13.34 22.55 6.57
C LEU A 423 -12.87 23.93 6.12
N VAL A 424 -13.81 24.88 5.93
CA VAL A 424 -13.44 26.30 5.72
C VAL A 424 -12.94 26.84 7.07
N PRO A 425 -11.71 27.32 7.17
CA PRO A 425 -11.23 28.01 8.36
C PRO A 425 -11.92 29.35 8.42
N GLY A 426 -12.97 29.45 9.21
CA GLY A 426 -13.53 30.70 9.66
C GLY A 426 -12.88 31.05 10.99
N GLU A 427 -12.07 32.13 10.98
CA GLU A 427 -11.57 32.98 12.07
C GLU A 427 -10.74 32.30 13.16
#